data_71a304939321f82eed13ef1d4e5e0478
#
_entry.id   71a304939321f82eed13ef1d4e5e0478
#
_cell.length_a   1.000
_cell.length_b   1.000
_cell.length_c   1.000
_cell.angle_alpha   90.00
_cell.angle_beta   90.00
_cell.angle_gamma   90.00
#
_symmetry.space_group_name_H-M   'P 1'
#
loop_
_entity.id
_entity.type
_entity.pdbx_description
1 polymer ?
#
loop_
_entity_poly.entity_id
_entity_poly.type
_entity_poly.pdbx_seq_one_letter_code
_entity_poly.pdbx_strand_id
1 'polypeptide(L)'
;SNYKPMSYVSFQEMKPRVGIDDVAFSLGYKLNRQAGVGRYIELILPDGRGEKLDTIIISHPQEKDRQRYFHRNSGKRGDVVDFIGENLSRFNKFGRNQWEVIGKVLADFANMPVVDNHDRGYSGGLGTLNPVFNPKRYTAQPLARNMDYAMGIFEDRGISRETVSRFERHIAIVTDE
;
A
#
# COMPACT_ATOMS: atom_id res chain seq x y z
N SER A 1 -2.17 3.02 -35.81
CA SER A 1 -2.28 3.68 -34.51
C SER A 1 -1.41 2.92 -33.51
N ASN A 2 -0.38 3.57 -33.01
CA ASN A 2 0.48 3.02 -31.98
C ASN A 2 -0.29 3.02 -30.65
N TYR A 3 -1.07 1.97 -30.44
CA TYR A 3 -1.64 1.70 -29.14
C TYR A 3 -0.50 1.24 -28.23
N LYS A 4 0.11 2.19 -27.54
CA LYS A 4 1.05 1.86 -26.47
C LYS A 4 0.18 1.32 -25.33
N PRO A 5 0.28 0.04 -24.95
CA PRO A 5 -0.49 -0.44 -23.81
C PRO A 5 -0.10 0.43 -22.61
N MET A 6 -1.09 1.01 -21.95
CA MET A 6 -0.85 1.76 -20.72
C MET A 6 -0.12 0.83 -19.76
N SER A 7 1.12 1.14 -19.50
CA SER A 7 1.95 0.35 -18.60
C SER A 7 1.33 0.37 -17.21
N TYR A 8 1.24 -0.81 -16.62
CA TYR A 8 0.85 -0.98 -15.24
C TYR A 8 1.76 -0.14 -14.34
N VAL A 9 1.22 0.88 -13.72
CA VAL A 9 1.97 1.71 -12.78
C VAL A 9 2.05 0.95 -11.46
N SER A 10 3.23 0.45 -11.13
CA SER A 10 3.49 -0.29 -9.91
C SER A 10 3.58 0.65 -8.70
N PHE A 11 3.44 0.10 -7.49
CA PHE A 11 3.74 0.83 -6.25
C PHE A 11 5.15 1.41 -6.25
N GLN A 12 6.11 0.71 -6.85
CA GLN A 12 7.50 1.13 -6.97
C GLN A 12 7.65 2.46 -7.74
N GLU A 13 6.80 2.68 -8.74
CA GLU A 13 6.81 3.92 -9.52
C GLU A 13 6.07 5.05 -8.83
N MET A 14 5.00 4.73 -8.07
CA MET A 14 4.16 5.72 -7.39
C MET A 14 4.76 6.20 -6.06
N LYS A 15 5.34 5.29 -5.28
CA LYS A 15 5.87 5.61 -3.94
C LYS A 15 6.79 6.83 -3.90
N PRO A 16 7.79 6.98 -4.80
CA PRO A 16 8.71 8.11 -4.75
C PRO A 16 8.04 9.46 -5.02
N ARG A 17 6.84 9.44 -5.57
CA ARG A 17 6.08 10.65 -5.94
C ARG A 17 5.08 11.11 -4.88
N VAL A 18 4.86 10.30 -3.86
CA VAL A 18 3.84 10.55 -2.83
C VAL A 18 4.50 10.81 -1.49
N GLY A 19 4.31 12.02 -0.97
CA GLY A 19 4.78 12.37 0.36
C GLY A 19 3.80 11.92 1.44
N ILE A 20 4.31 11.37 2.54
CA ILE A 20 3.50 11.02 3.72
C ILE A 20 2.84 12.27 4.31
N ASP A 21 3.54 13.40 4.30
CA ASP A 21 3.03 14.69 4.73
C ASP A 21 1.79 15.12 3.93
N ASP A 22 1.83 15.00 2.60
CA ASP A 22 0.69 15.33 1.74
C ASP A 22 -0.53 14.45 2.05
N VAL A 23 -0.31 13.15 2.23
CA VAL A 23 -1.37 12.21 2.62
C VAL A 23 -1.94 12.58 3.99
N ALA A 24 -1.07 12.84 4.97
CA ALA A 24 -1.46 13.21 6.32
C ALA A 24 -2.26 14.52 6.34
N PHE A 25 -1.84 15.54 5.61
CA PHE A 25 -2.58 16.81 5.50
C PHE A 25 -3.99 16.59 4.94
N SER A 26 -4.14 15.71 3.95
CA SER A 26 -5.47 15.37 3.41
C SER A 26 -6.38 14.71 4.43
N LEU A 27 -5.83 14.06 5.44
CA LEU A 27 -6.55 13.42 6.54
C LEU A 27 -6.80 14.36 7.74
N GLY A 28 -6.39 15.61 7.64
CA GLY A 28 -6.61 16.60 8.67
C GLY A 28 -5.45 16.81 9.65
N TYR A 29 -4.32 16.15 9.45
CA TYR A 29 -3.12 16.46 10.23
C TYR A 29 -2.65 17.88 9.95
N LYS A 30 -2.07 18.52 10.94
CA LYS A 30 -1.52 19.88 10.87
C LYS A 30 -0.07 19.87 11.35
N LEU A 31 0.74 20.72 10.70
CA LEU A 31 2.13 20.92 11.11
C LEU A 31 2.20 21.54 12.51
N ASN A 32 2.93 20.88 13.40
CA ASN A 32 3.27 21.46 14.70
C ASN A 32 4.53 22.34 14.57
N ARG A 33 4.32 23.60 14.37
CA ARG A 33 5.43 24.58 14.19
C ARG A 33 6.27 24.77 15.46
N GLN A 34 5.72 24.49 16.63
CA GLN A 34 6.43 24.60 17.90
C GLN A 34 7.52 23.52 18.06
N ALA A 35 7.33 22.38 17.41
CA ALA A 35 8.33 21.30 17.39
C ALA A 35 9.52 21.61 16.46
N GLY A 36 9.44 22.69 15.68
CA GLY A 36 10.44 23.03 14.69
C GLY A 36 10.25 22.34 13.35
N VAL A 37 10.99 22.82 12.36
CA VAL A 37 11.01 22.29 10.99
C VAL A 37 12.47 22.12 10.58
N GLY A 38 12.88 20.88 10.31
CA GLY A 38 14.27 20.59 9.96
C GLY A 38 14.40 19.20 9.39
N ARG A 39 15.28 18.40 9.99
CA ARG A 39 15.47 16.99 9.62
C ARG A 39 14.20 16.15 9.80
N TYR A 40 13.34 16.55 10.72
CA TYR A 40 12.05 15.93 11.03
C TYR A 40 10.99 17.03 11.10
N ILE A 41 9.76 16.64 10.79
CA ILE A 41 8.58 17.45 11.08
C ILE A 41 7.62 16.65 11.95
N GLU A 42 6.89 17.34 12.80
CA GLU A 42 5.85 16.75 13.62
C GLU A 42 4.48 17.20 13.10
N LEU A 43 3.60 16.24 12.86
CA LEU A 43 2.22 16.50 12.45
C LEU A 43 1.27 16.03 13.56
N ILE A 44 0.24 16.82 13.82
CA ILE A 44 -0.77 16.58 14.84
C ILE A 44 -2.12 16.46 14.16
N LEU A 45 -2.88 15.44 14.55
CA LEU A 45 -4.29 15.32 14.22
C LEU A 45 -5.12 15.87 15.39
N PRO A 46 -5.73 17.06 15.26
CA PRO A 46 -6.58 17.62 16.30
C PRO A 46 -7.97 16.97 16.32
N ASP A 47 -8.59 16.93 17.51
CA ASP A 47 -9.97 16.45 17.65
C ASP A 47 -11.05 17.52 17.48
N GLY A 48 -10.65 18.76 17.22
CA GLY A 48 -11.54 19.92 17.15
C GLY A 48 -11.88 20.56 18.50
N ARG A 49 -11.44 19.96 19.62
CA ARG A 49 -11.63 20.47 21.00
C ARG A 49 -10.34 20.93 21.66
N GLY A 50 -9.24 20.96 20.92
CA GLY A 50 -7.92 21.28 21.41
C GLY A 50 -7.09 20.07 21.88
N GLU A 51 -7.67 18.88 21.88
CA GLU A 51 -6.95 17.63 22.14
C GLU A 51 -6.27 17.10 20.90
N LYS A 52 -5.24 16.29 21.11
CA LYS A 52 -4.48 15.62 20.04
C LYS A 52 -4.96 14.18 19.93
N LEU A 53 -5.61 13.83 18.83
CA LEU A 53 -6.00 12.43 18.55
C LEU A 53 -4.79 11.57 18.18
N ASP A 54 -3.84 12.14 17.47
CA ASP A 54 -2.64 11.44 17.03
C ASP A 54 -1.49 12.42 16.78
N THR A 55 -0.28 11.93 16.91
CA THR A 55 0.94 12.67 16.60
C THR A 55 1.90 11.77 15.83
N ILE A 56 2.32 12.21 14.67
CA ILE A 56 3.31 11.53 13.84
C ILE A 56 4.54 12.40 13.61
N ILE A 57 5.67 11.74 13.52
CA ILE A 57 6.94 12.37 13.14
C ILE A 57 7.32 11.84 11.77
N ILE A 58 7.65 12.74 10.85
CA ILE A 58 8.09 12.38 9.50
C ILE A 58 9.54 12.78 9.33
N SER A 59 10.38 11.82 8.94
CA SER A 59 11.76 12.05 8.55
C SER A 59 11.87 12.43 7.08
N HIS A 60 12.96 13.14 6.72
CA HIS A 60 13.24 13.56 5.35
C HIS A 60 12.07 14.33 4.69
N PRO A 61 11.52 15.37 5.33
CA PRO A 61 10.32 16.04 4.84
C PRO A 61 10.48 16.68 3.46
N GLN A 62 11.71 16.93 3.01
CA GLN A 62 12.02 17.51 1.70
C GLN A 62 12.21 16.46 0.58
N GLU A 63 12.28 15.18 0.93
CA GLU A 63 12.60 14.08 0.02
C GLU A 63 11.50 13.03 0.07
N LYS A 64 10.49 13.15 -0.80
CA LYS A 64 9.31 12.26 -0.82
C LYS A 64 9.65 10.78 -0.91
N ASP A 65 10.68 10.43 -1.64
CA ASP A 65 11.14 9.04 -1.84
C ASP A 65 11.83 8.44 -0.60
N ARG A 66 12.21 9.27 0.36
CA ARG A 66 12.91 8.86 1.57
C ARG A 66 12.11 9.04 2.86
N GLN A 67 10.90 9.58 2.77
CA GLN A 67 10.08 9.82 3.94
C GLN A 67 9.73 8.53 4.67
N ARG A 68 9.81 8.60 6.00
CA ARG A 68 9.35 7.58 6.94
C ARG A 68 8.56 8.27 8.03
N TYR A 69 7.54 7.59 8.55
CA TYR A 69 6.78 8.11 9.68
C TYR A 69 6.94 7.26 10.93
N PHE A 70 6.64 7.88 12.05
CA PHE A 70 6.62 7.25 13.36
C PHE A 70 5.48 7.83 14.18
N HIS A 71 4.59 6.97 14.70
CA HIS A 71 3.55 7.37 15.63
C HIS A 71 4.11 7.45 17.05
N ARG A 72 3.98 8.61 17.69
CA ARG A 72 4.46 8.79 19.06
C ARG A 72 3.76 7.86 20.05
N ASN A 73 2.45 7.69 19.91
CA ASN A 73 1.65 6.97 20.90
C ASN A 73 1.72 5.45 20.75
N SER A 74 1.72 4.94 19.52
CA SER A 74 1.67 3.49 19.24
C SER A 74 3.03 2.88 18.93
N GLY A 75 4.02 3.69 18.56
CA GLY A 75 5.32 3.21 18.07
C GLY A 75 5.29 2.65 16.65
N LYS A 76 4.15 2.66 15.99
CA LYS A 76 4.05 2.24 14.59
C LYS A 76 4.87 3.14 13.68
N ARG A 77 5.49 2.54 12.67
CA ARG A 77 6.35 3.23 11.71
C ARG A 77 6.29 2.57 10.36
N GLY A 78 6.72 3.27 9.34
CA GLY A 78 6.77 2.73 7.99
C GLY A 78 6.97 3.78 6.92
N ASP A 79 6.64 3.42 5.70
CA ASP A 79 6.64 4.30 4.54
C ASP A 79 5.20 4.79 4.19
N VAL A 80 5.06 5.43 3.05
CA VAL A 80 3.76 5.97 2.61
C VAL A 80 2.72 4.86 2.39
N VAL A 81 3.12 3.69 1.93
CA VAL A 81 2.21 2.54 1.74
C VAL A 81 1.66 2.07 3.07
N ASP A 82 2.52 1.95 4.08
CA ASP A 82 2.11 1.58 5.44
C ASP A 82 1.16 2.61 6.03
N PHE A 83 1.46 3.90 5.84
CA PHE A 83 0.63 4.98 6.35
C PHE A 83 -0.78 4.99 5.72
N ILE A 84 -0.87 4.82 4.41
CA ILE A 84 -2.15 4.69 3.72
C ILE A 84 -2.88 3.43 4.21
N GLY A 85 -2.17 2.31 4.35
CA GLY A 85 -2.74 1.05 4.83
C GLY A 85 -3.36 1.14 6.22
N GLU A 86 -2.78 1.92 7.13
CA GLU A 86 -3.33 2.16 8.47
C GLU A 86 -4.60 3.03 8.46
N ASN A 87 -4.80 3.81 7.42
CA ASN A 87 -5.86 4.81 7.32
C ASN A 87 -6.89 4.52 6.22
N LEU A 88 -6.99 3.28 5.74
CA LEU A 88 -7.82 2.91 4.59
C LEU A 88 -9.27 3.36 4.71
N SER A 89 -9.87 3.22 5.90
CA SER A 89 -11.26 3.60 6.14
C SER A 89 -11.51 5.11 6.05
N ARG A 90 -10.47 5.92 6.07
CA ARG A 90 -10.54 7.38 6.02
C ARG A 90 -10.49 7.93 4.59
N PHE A 91 -10.17 7.09 3.61
CA PHE A 91 -10.20 7.43 2.19
C PHE A 91 -11.52 6.95 1.59
N ASN A 92 -12.14 7.80 0.77
CA ASN A 92 -13.36 7.43 0.06
C ASN A 92 -13.03 6.66 -1.23
N LYS A 93 -12.41 5.50 -1.06
CA LYS A 93 -11.99 4.61 -2.13
C LYS A 93 -12.43 3.19 -1.84
N PHE A 94 -12.78 2.47 -2.90
CA PHE A 94 -13.24 1.09 -2.83
C PHE A 94 -12.39 0.20 -3.72
N GLY A 95 -12.19 -1.03 -3.30
CA GLY A 95 -11.45 -2.03 -4.05
C GLY A 95 -11.75 -3.43 -3.53
N ARG A 96 -11.34 -4.44 -4.26
CA ARG A 96 -11.53 -5.85 -3.91
C ARG A 96 -10.75 -6.27 -2.66
N ASN A 97 -9.63 -5.60 -2.44
CA ASN A 97 -8.74 -5.84 -1.31
C ASN A 97 -8.03 -4.54 -0.93
N GLN A 98 -7.32 -4.58 0.20
CA GLN A 98 -6.61 -3.40 0.70
C GLN A 98 -5.55 -2.86 -0.28
N TRP A 99 -4.89 -3.73 -1.03
CA TRP A 99 -3.81 -3.33 -1.96
C TRP A 99 -4.35 -2.54 -3.14
N GLU A 100 -5.52 -2.92 -3.63
CA GLU A 100 -6.21 -2.16 -4.67
C GLU A 100 -6.59 -0.75 -4.18
N VAL A 101 -7.09 -0.64 -2.95
CA VAL A 101 -7.42 0.64 -2.34
C VAL A 101 -6.17 1.49 -2.12
N ILE A 102 -5.10 0.91 -1.59
CA ILE A 102 -3.81 1.61 -1.42
C ILE A 102 -3.30 2.13 -2.77
N GLY A 103 -3.37 1.30 -3.80
CA GLY A 103 -2.95 1.69 -5.16
C GLY A 103 -3.76 2.87 -5.71
N LYS A 104 -5.05 2.89 -5.49
CA LYS A 104 -5.93 4.00 -5.90
C LYS A 104 -5.60 5.30 -5.16
N VAL A 105 -5.35 5.22 -3.86
CA VAL A 105 -4.95 6.38 -3.06
C VAL A 105 -3.58 6.91 -3.52
N LEU A 106 -2.60 6.02 -3.69
CA LEU A 106 -1.28 6.41 -4.20
C LEU A 106 -1.37 7.10 -5.57
N ALA A 107 -2.16 6.54 -6.48
CA ALA A 107 -2.33 7.08 -7.81
C ALA A 107 -2.93 8.49 -7.80
N ASP A 108 -3.89 8.74 -6.92
CA ASP A 108 -4.47 10.08 -6.75
C ASP A 108 -3.41 11.09 -6.31
N PHE A 109 -2.62 10.77 -5.30
CA PHE A 109 -1.56 11.66 -4.82
C PHE A 109 -0.40 11.81 -5.79
N ALA A 110 -0.11 10.78 -6.57
CA ALA A 110 0.92 10.81 -7.60
C ALA A 110 0.45 11.49 -8.90
N ASN A 111 -0.84 11.85 -9.01
CA ASN A 111 -1.47 12.33 -10.25
C ASN A 111 -1.26 11.36 -11.42
N MET A 112 -1.34 10.07 -11.15
CA MET A 112 -1.21 9.02 -12.14
C MET A 112 -2.55 8.35 -12.40
N PRO A 113 -2.84 7.93 -13.65
CA PRO A 113 -4.07 7.22 -13.95
C PRO A 113 -4.09 5.87 -13.24
N VAL A 114 -5.17 5.57 -12.53
CA VAL A 114 -5.43 4.22 -12.02
C VAL A 114 -5.87 3.38 -13.19
N VAL A 115 -5.10 2.36 -13.52
CA VAL A 115 -5.59 1.31 -14.41
C VAL A 115 -6.46 0.38 -13.57
N ASP A 116 -7.76 0.49 -13.73
CA ASP A 116 -8.68 -0.40 -13.06
C ASP A 116 -8.50 -1.82 -13.65
N ASN A 117 -8.02 -2.74 -12.81
CA ASN A 117 -7.82 -4.12 -13.22
C ASN A 117 -9.12 -4.86 -13.53
N HIS A 118 -10.28 -4.21 -13.32
CA HIS A 118 -11.56 -4.77 -13.70
C HIS A 118 -11.65 -5.02 -15.21
N ASP A 119 -11.09 -4.11 -16.02
CA ASP A 119 -11.09 -4.27 -17.46
C ASP A 119 -10.04 -5.24 -17.99
N ARG A 120 -9.06 -5.61 -17.17
CA ARG A 120 -8.04 -6.59 -17.56
C ARG A 120 -8.53 -8.02 -17.54
N GLY A 121 -9.59 -8.30 -16.80
CA GLY A 121 -10.09 -9.67 -16.68
C GLY A 121 -10.77 -10.17 -17.94
N TYR A 122 -11.19 -9.28 -18.84
CA TYR A 122 -12.09 -9.62 -19.93
C TYR A 122 -11.98 -8.80 -21.21
N SER A 123 -11.07 -7.89 -21.33
CA SER A 123 -10.65 -7.57 -22.68
C SER A 123 -9.96 -8.83 -23.18
N GLY A 124 -10.76 -9.75 -23.66
CA GLY A 124 -10.31 -10.96 -24.28
C GLY A 124 -9.30 -10.54 -25.31
N GLY A 125 -8.09 -10.33 -24.81
CA GLY A 125 -7.01 -9.81 -25.59
C GLY A 125 -6.79 -10.78 -26.70
N LEU A 126 -7.32 -10.43 -27.79
CA LEU A 126 -6.91 -10.99 -29.06
C LEU A 126 -5.40 -10.97 -29.05
N GLY A 127 -4.80 -12.11 -28.82
CA GLY A 127 -3.41 -12.35 -29.10
C GLY A 127 -2.40 -12.37 -27.97
N THR A 128 -2.77 -12.19 -26.75
CA THR A 128 -1.92 -12.68 -25.69
C THR A 128 -2.32 -14.11 -25.37
N LEU A 129 -1.46 -15.00 -25.67
CA LEU A 129 -1.48 -16.37 -25.20
C LEU A 129 -1.39 -16.32 -23.66
N ASN A 130 -2.45 -15.87 -22.99
CA ASN A 130 -2.63 -16.23 -21.61
C ASN A 130 -2.84 -17.75 -21.64
N PRO A 131 -1.91 -18.52 -21.09
CA PRO A 131 -2.13 -19.93 -21.00
C PRO A 131 -3.45 -20.14 -20.31
N VAL A 132 -4.36 -20.86 -20.95
CA VAL A 132 -5.64 -21.22 -20.36
C VAL A 132 -5.32 -21.84 -19.01
N PHE A 133 -5.86 -21.24 -17.95
CA PHE A 133 -5.67 -21.79 -16.60
C PHE A 133 -6.16 -23.24 -16.60
N ASN A 134 -5.24 -24.16 -16.44
CA ASN A 134 -5.54 -25.56 -16.31
C ASN A 134 -5.35 -25.97 -14.85
N PRO A 135 -6.43 -26.12 -14.08
CA PRO A 135 -6.34 -26.42 -12.65
C PRO A 135 -5.63 -27.75 -12.36
N LYS A 136 -5.52 -28.64 -13.35
CA LYS A 136 -4.79 -29.92 -13.18
C LYS A 136 -3.27 -29.78 -13.17
N ARG A 137 -2.75 -28.62 -13.61
CA ARG A 137 -1.32 -28.32 -13.58
C ARG A 137 -0.85 -27.73 -12.27
N TYR A 138 -1.76 -27.40 -11.37
CA TYR A 138 -1.44 -26.71 -10.13
C TYR A 138 -1.75 -27.58 -8.94
N THR A 139 -0.79 -27.73 -8.06
CA THR A 139 -0.99 -28.39 -6.77
C THR A 139 -1.10 -27.32 -5.69
N ALA A 140 -2.26 -27.27 -5.05
CA ALA A 140 -2.48 -26.37 -3.91
C ALA A 140 -2.06 -27.06 -2.62
N GLN A 141 -1.15 -26.42 -1.87
CA GLN A 141 -0.71 -26.89 -0.57
C GLN A 141 -1.13 -25.92 0.53
N PRO A 142 -1.55 -26.43 1.69
CA PRO A 142 -1.85 -25.56 2.83
C PRO A 142 -0.65 -24.70 3.21
N LEU A 143 -0.90 -23.41 3.49
CA LEU A 143 0.14 -22.47 3.88
C LEU A 143 0.93 -22.96 5.11
N ALA A 144 0.26 -23.59 6.06
CA ALA A 144 0.87 -24.09 7.30
C ALA A 144 2.07 -25.01 7.08
N ARG A 145 2.11 -25.78 5.99
CA ARG A 145 3.22 -26.68 5.66
C ARG A 145 4.43 -25.97 5.04
N ASN A 146 4.21 -24.77 4.53
CA ASN A 146 5.21 -24.01 3.78
C ASN A 146 5.35 -22.57 4.32
N MET A 147 5.07 -22.39 5.61
CA MET A 147 5.01 -21.07 6.24
C MET A 147 6.33 -20.30 6.08
N ASP A 148 7.47 -20.94 6.28
CA ASP A 148 8.77 -20.28 6.20
C ASP A 148 9.10 -19.80 4.78
N TYR A 149 8.75 -20.60 3.78
CA TYR A 149 8.91 -20.23 2.38
C TYR A 149 7.98 -19.04 2.01
N ALA A 150 6.72 -19.15 2.40
CA ALA A 150 5.74 -18.11 2.15
C ALA A 150 6.08 -16.81 2.87
N MET A 151 6.62 -16.90 4.09
CA MET A 151 7.01 -15.71 4.87
C MET A 151 8.09 -14.90 4.19
N GLY A 152 9.06 -15.51 3.51
CA GLY A 152 10.05 -14.80 2.73
C GLY A 152 9.39 -13.88 1.68
N ILE A 153 8.40 -14.40 0.97
CA ILE A 153 7.66 -13.64 -0.05
C ILE A 153 6.83 -12.51 0.57
N PHE A 154 6.17 -12.78 1.70
CA PHE A 154 5.31 -11.79 2.36
C PHE A 154 6.12 -10.70 3.07
N GLU A 155 7.22 -11.04 3.71
CA GLU A 155 8.13 -10.09 4.36
C GLU A 155 8.76 -9.12 3.36
N ASP A 156 9.17 -9.60 2.19
CA ASP A 156 9.67 -8.77 1.09
C ASP A 156 8.62 -7.74 0.62
N ARG A 157 7.35 -8.05 0.81
CA ARG A 157 6.21 -7.17 0.50
C ARG A 157 5.72 -6.36 1.70
N GLY A 158 6.38 -6.44 2.83
CA GLY A 158 6.03 -5.70 4.04
C GLY A 158 4.83 -6.27 4.80
N ILE A 159 4.46 -7.53 4.56
CA ILE A 159 3.37 -8.19 5.27
C ILE A 159 3.95 -8.96 6.46
N SER A 160 3.47 -8.66 7.66
CA SER A 160 3.96 -9.30 8.88
C SER A 160 3.50 -10.74 9.03
N ARG A 161 4.28 -11.55 9.74
CA ARG A 161 3.92 -12.93 10.08
C ARG A 161 2.59 -13.03 10.82
N GLU A 162 2.31 -12.08 11.70
CA GLU A 162 1.05 -12.02 12.44
C GLU A 162 -0.15 -11.86 11.49
N THR A 163 -0.04 -10.97 10.50
CA THR A 163 -1.08 -10.77 9.49
C THR A 163 -1.29 -12.03 8.67
N VAL A 164 -0.22 -12.68 8.23
CA VAL A 164 -0.31 -13.94 7.46
C VAL A 164 -0.97 -15.04 8.28
N SER A 165 -0.63 -15.17 9.55
CA SER A 165 -1.20 -16.18 10.44
C SER A 165 -2.72 -16.04 10.64
N ARG A 166 -3.25 -14.83 10.61
CA ARG A 166 -4.71 -14.58 10.69
C ARG A 166 -5.46 -15.13 9.48
N PHE A 167 -4.81 -15.19 8.33
CA PHE A 167 -5.40 -15.63 7.07
C PHE A 167 -4.92 -17.00 6.62
N GLU A 168 -4.16 -17.70 7.45
CA GLU A 168 -3.54 -18.99 7.15
C GLU A 168 -4.50 -20.00 6.54
N ARG A 169 -5.74 -20.05 7.03
CA ARG A 169 -6.77 -20.98 6.55
C ARG A 169 -7.29 -20.65 5.16
N HIS A 170 -7.08 -19.43 4.70
CA HIS A 170 -7.61 -18.91 3.44
C HIS A 170 -6.54 -18.77 2.36
N ILE A 171 -5.30 -19.06 2.69
CA ILE A 171 -4.17 -18.93 1.77
C ILE A 171 -3.62 -20.33 1.46
N ALA A 172 -3.41 -20.58 0.18
CA ALA A 172 -2.73 -21.77 -0.29
C ALA A 172 -1.58 -21.38 -1.22
N ILE A 173 -0.52 -22.16 -1.18
CA ILE A 173 0.57 -22.07 -2.14
C ILE A 173 0.22 -22.94 -3.32
N VAL A 174 0.26 -22.38 -4.51
CA VAL A 174 0.00 -23.08 -5.76
C VAL A 174 1.31 -23.18 -6.52
N THR A 175 1.70 -24.41 -6.84
CA THR A 175 2.88 -24.69 -7.66
C THR A 175 2.44 -25.19 -9.04
N ASP A 176 3.12 -24.70 -10.07
CA ASP A 176 2.97 -25.19 -11.45
C ASP A 176 3.87 -26.39 -11.63
N GLU A 177 3.33 -27.48 -12.12
CA GLU A 177 4.06 -28.71 -12.45
C GLU A 177 4.57 -28.67 -13.90
#